data_809049ff2cff2c656d929f9d329d35e0
#
_entry.id   809049ff2cff2c656d929f9d329d35e0
#
_cell.length_a   1.000
_cell.length_b   1.000
_cell.length_c   1.000
_cell.angle_alpha   90.00
_cell.angle_beta   90.00
_cell.angle_gamma   90.00
#
_symmetry.space_group_name_H-M   'P 1'
#
loop_
_entity.id
_entity.type
_entity.pdbx_description
1 polymer ?
#
loop_
_entity_poly.entity_id
_entity_poly.type
_entity_poly.pdbx_seq_one_letter_code
_entity_poly.pdbx_strand_id
1 'polypeptide(L)'
;MKKITLLTLLLLAAQLTFSQNNIRVVTTAVPFLSIAPDARAAALGDQGVATSSDAFANHWNPAKYAFIGNDTGAAISYTPYLSKLVNDIFLADVTYYRAIDDRSAWAVGLRYFSLGEIQIGETPADF
;
A
#
# COMPACT_ATOMS: atom_id res chain seq x y z
N MET A 1 50.90 2.41 -5.87
CA MET A 1 49.63 1.71 -6.12
C MET A 1 48.93 1.31 -4.83
N LYS A 2 49.57 0.61 -3.88
CA LYS A 2 48.92 0.17 -2.61
C LYS A 2 48.33 1.31 -1.75
N LYS A 3 48.94 2.50 -1.75
CA LYS A 3 48.45 3.66 -0.99
C LYS A 3 47.17 4.27 -1.62
N ILE A 4 47.04 4.23 -2.93
CA ILE A 4 45.86 4.75 -3.67
C ILE A 4 44.68 3.79 -3.47
N THR A 5 44.90 2.47 -3.53
CA THR A 5 43.86 1.48 -3.26
C THR A 5 43.36 1.51 -1.81
N LEU A 6 44.24 1.79 -0.86
CA LEU A 6 43.84 1.96 0.54
C LEU A 6 42.97 3.23 0.73
N LEU A 7 43.32 4.32 0.05
CA LEU A 7 42.57 5.58 0.11
C LEU A 7 41.18 5.46 -0.52
N THR A 8 41.07 4.77 -1.65
CA THR A 8 39.76 4.51 -2.29
C THR A 8 38.87 3.60 -1.46
N LEU A 9 39.46 2.60 -0.79
CA LEU A 9 38.71 1.73 0.10
C LEU A 9 38.19 2.47 1.34
N LEU A 10 38.98 3.39 1.89
CA LEU A 10 38.61 4.24 3.02
C LEU A 10 37.50 5.22 2.66
N LEU A 11 37.55 5.80 1.46
CA LEU A 11 36.50 6.69 0.92
C LEU A 11 35.18 5.93 0.69
N LEU A 12 35.25 4.69 0.21
CA LEU A 12 34.06 3.85 0.00
C LEU A 12 33.41 3.46 1.35
N ALA A 13 34.20 3.15 2.36
CA ALA A 13 33.73 2.86 3.70
C ALA A 13 33.05 4.05 4.39
N ALA A 14 33.53 5.27 4.14
CA ALA A 14 32.94 6.49 4.67
C ALA A 14 31.52 6.77 4.14
N GLN A 15 31.16 6.28 2.96
CA GLN A 15 29.83 6.44 2.39
C GLN A 15 28.77 5.59 3.12
N LEU A 16 29.17 4.54 3.81
CA LEU A 16 28.25 3.63 4.52
C LEU A 16 27.74 4.19 5.85
N THR A 17 28.32 5.27 6.35
CA THR A 17 27.98 5.82 7.68
C THR A 17 26.89 6.89 7.67
N PHE A 18 26.46 7.40 6.49
CA PHE A 18 25.48 8.49 6.41
C PHE A 18 24.02 8.04 6.24
N SER A 19 23.75 6.74 6.23
CA SER A 19 22.42 6.21 5.89
C SER A 19 21.42 6.11 7.04
N GLN A 20 21.68 6.58 8.27
CA GLN A 20 20.86 6.07 9.38
C GLN A 20 20.30 7.08 10.38
N ASN A 21 19.93 8.29 10.02
CA ASN A 21 19.26 9.13 11.01
C ASN A 21 18.14 10.02 10.45
N ASN A 22 17.16 9.40 9.81
CA ASN A 22 15.85 10.04 9.70
C ASN A 22 14.77 8.97 9.85
N ILE A 23 14.49 8.57 11.08
CA ILE A 23 13.18 8.00 11.41
C ILE A 23 12.19 9.15 11.21
N ARG A 24 11.80 9.40 9.97
CA ARG A 24 10.59 10.15 9.68
C ARG A 24 9.45 9.23 10.08
N VAL A 25 8.91 9.47 11.25
CA VAL A 25 7.59 8.98 11.59
C VAL A 25 6.68 9.59 10.54
N VAL A 26 6.29 8.80 9.54
CA VAL A 26 5.33 9.21 8.51
C VAL A 26 3.97 9.30 9.22
N THR A 27 3.64 10.48 9.72
CA THR A 27 2.32 10.79 10.25
C THR A 27 1.41 11.10 9.05
N THR A 28 0.82 10.07 8.46
CA THR A 28 -0.26 10.25 7.49
C THR A 28 -1.59 10.33 8.24
N ALA A 29 -2.42 11.30 7.87
CA ALA A 29 -3.76 11.45 8.47
C ALA A 29 -4.66 10.23 8.20
N VAL A 30 -4.36 9.46 7.14
CA VAL A 30 -5.18 8.34 6.67
C VAL A 30 -4.27 7.15 6.28
N PRO A 31 -3.67 6.46 7.27
CA PRO A 31 -2.67 5.42 7.02
C PRO A 31 -3.21 4.20 6.26
N PHE A 32 -4.50 3.92 6.31
CA PHE A 32 -5.11 2.79 5.60
C PHE A 32 -5.07 2.94 4.06
N LEU A 33 -4.84 4.15 3.55
CA LEU A 33 -4.67 4.35 2.11
C LEU A 33 -3.35 3.78 1.58
N SER A 34 -2.38 3.51 2.44
CA SER A 34 -1.12 2.86 2.04
C SER A 34 -1.20 1.33 2.03
N ILE A 35 -2.28 0.74 2.52
CA ILE A 35 -2.46 -0.71 2.55
C ILE A 35 -2.84 -1.21 1.16
N ALA A 36 -2.24 -2.33 0.72
CA ALA A 36 -2.59 -2.96 -0.54
C ALA A 36 -4.07 -3.34 -0.59
N PRO A 37 -4.78 -3.06 -1.70
CA PRO A 37 -6.21 -3.36 -1.81
C PRO A 37 -6.51 -4.84 -1.99
N ASP A 38 -5.56 -5.60 -2.50
CA ASP A 38 -5.74 -6.99 -2.90
C ASP A 38 -4.69 -7.92 -2.29
N ALA A 39 -5.08 -9.19 -2.14
CA ALA A 39 -4.24 -10.22 -1.56
C ALA A 39 -2.98 -10.50 -2.39
N ARG A 40 -3.02 -10.30 -3.72
CA ARG A 40 -1.86 -10.51 -4.59
C ARG A 40 -0.78 -9.48 -4.31
N ALA A 41 -1.11 -8.19 -4.28
CA ALA A 41 -0.15 -7.13 -4.00
C ALA A 41 0.40 -7.25 -2.57
N ALA A 42 -0.45 -7.56 -1.60
CA ALA A 42 -0.05 -7.79 -0.22
C ALA A 42 0.94 -8.98 -0.09
N ALA A 43 0.70 -10.08 -0.80
CA ALA A 43 1.60 -11.24 -0.81
C ALA A 43 2.95 -10.95 -1.48
N LEU A 44 3.00 -9.97 -2.38
CA LEU A 44 4.23 -9.52 -3.06
C LEU A 44 4.98 -8.42 -2.29
N GLY A 45 4.59 -8.12 -1.05
CA GLY A 45 5.20 -7.07 -0.24
C GLY A 45 4.75 -5.67 -0.63
N ASP A 46 3.45 -5.49 -0.86
CA ASP A 46 2.81 -4.22 -1.25
C ASP A 46 3.35 -3.65 -2.57
N GLN A 47 3.56 -4.53 -3.55
CA GLN A 47 4.01 -4.16 -4.88
C GLN A 47 2.85 -4.18 -5.88
N GLY A 48 2.61 -3.05 -6.53
CA GLY A 48 1.52 -2.95 -7.50
C GLY A 48 1.81 -1.98 -8.66
N VAL A 49 2.75 -1.05 -8.49
CA VAL A 49 3.01 0.01 -9.48
C VAL A 49 3.50 -0.55 -10.82
N ALA A 50 4.47 -1.47 -10.79
CA ALA A 50 5.13 -2.03 -11.96
C ALA A 50 4.68 -3.45 -12.31
N THR A 51 3.68 -3.98 -11.63
CA THR A 51 3.09 -5.29 -11.96
C THR A 51 2.20 -5.22 -13.19
N SER A 52 1.80 -6.37 -13.75
CA SER A 52 0.81 -6.44 -14.83
C SER A 52 -0.49 -5.73 -14.45
N SER A 53 -1.23 -5.23 -15.45
CA SER A 53 -2.52 -4.59 -15.26
C SER A 53 -3.51 -5.56 -14.62
N ASP A 54 -4.25 -5.08 -13.63
CA ASP A 54 -5.30 -5.82 -12.94
C ASP A 54 -6.43 -4.88 -12.50
N ALA A 55 -7.50 -5.43 -11.93
CA ALA A 55 -8.66 -4.66 -11.54
C ALA A 55 -8.41 -3.68 -10.38
N PHE A 56 -7.37 -3.87 -9.58
CA PHE A 56 -6.98 -2.99 -8.48
C PHE A 56 -5.92 -1.95 -8.87
N ALA A 57 -5.65 -1.80 -10.16
CA ALA A 57 -4.68 -0.84 -10.68
C ALA A 57 -4.99 0.61 -10.26
N ASN A 58 -6.24 0.94 -9.94
CA ASN A 58 -6.65 2.27 -9.47
C ASN A 58 -5.88 2.75 -8.24
N HIS A 59 -5.50 1.82 -7.35
CA HIS A 59 -4.72 2.14 -6.16
C HIS A 59 -3.26 2.49 -6.47
N TRP A 60 -2.66 1.76 -7.40
CA TRP A 60 -1.23 1.83 -7.68
C TRP A 60 -0.87 2.78 -8.81
N ASN A 61 -1.49 2.55 -9.96
CA ASN A 61 -1.26 3.30 -11.19
C ASN A 61 -2.47 3.18 -12.13
N PRO A 62 -3.39 4.14 -12.11
CA PRO A 62 -4.59 4.10 -12.94
C PRO A 62 -4.31 4.03 -14.45
N ALA A 63 -3.15 4.50 -14.92
CA ALA A 63 -2.78 4.41 -16.33
C ALA A 63 -2.69 2.97 -16.85
N LYS A 64 -2.53 1.99 -15.97
CA LYS A 64 -2.51 0.56 -16.33
C LYS A 64 -3.80 0.07 -16.93
N TYR A 65 -4.94 0.72 -16.67
CA TYR A 65 -6.22 0.34 -17.27
C TYR A 65 -6.25 0.50 -18.79
N ALA A 66 -5.47 1.42 -19.36
CA ALA A 66 -5.32 1.54 -20.80
C ALA A 66 -4.64 0.31 -21.46
N PHE A 67 -3.98 -0.52 -20.65
CA PHE A 67 -3.25 -1.72 -21.11
C PHE A 67 -3.90 -3.01 -20.63
N ILE A 68 -5.06 -2.95 -19.99
CA ILE A 68 -5.80 -4.12 -19.58
C ILE A 68 -6.56 -4.67 -20.79
N GLY A 69 -6.30 -5.91 -21.17
CA GLY A 69 -6.84 -6.48 -22.40
C GLY A 69 -8.36 -6.72 -22.41
N ASN A 70 -9.08 -6.33 -21.36
CA ASN A 70 -10.52 -6.45 -21.22
C ASN A 70 -11.15 -5.05 -21.22
N ASP A 71 -12.20 -4.87 -21.99
CA ASP A 71 -12.90 -3.60 -22.12
C ASP A 71 -13.56 -3.13 -20.83
N THR A 72 -13.96 -4.05 -19.95
CA THR A 72 -14.67 -3.74 -18.71
C THR A 72 -14.40 -4.80 -17.67
N GLY A 73 -14.27 -4.37 -16.40
CA GLY A 73 -14.12 -5.29 -15.30
C GLY A 73 -14.48 -4.67 -13.96
N ALA A 74 -14.72 -5.54 -13.00
CA ALA A 74 -14.96 -5.16 -11.61
C ALA A 74 -14.23 -6.13 -10.68
N ALA A 75 -13.86 -5.66 -9.51
CA ALA A 75 -13.30 -6.48 -8.46
C ALA A 75 -13.76 -6.01 -7.09
N ILE A 76 -13.81 -6.96 -6.17
CA ILE A 76 -14.06 -6.71 -4.76
C ILE A 76 -12.98 -7.41 -3.95
N SER A 77 -12.51 -6.75 -2.91
CA SER A 77 -11.58 -7.31 -1.94
C SER A 77 -12.10 -7.08 -0.53
N TYR A 78 -11.90 -8.06 0.33
CA TYR A 78 -12.21 -7.98 1.75
C TYR A 78 -11.04 -8.57 2.54
N THR A 79 -10.44 -7.75 3.39
CA THR A 79 -9.27 -8.14 4.18
C THR A 79 -9.55 -7.91 5.65
N PRO A 80 -9.83 -8.97 6.42
CA PRO A 80 -9.98 -8.86 7.87
C PRO A 80 -8.61 -8.69 8.55
N TYR A 81 -8.53 -7.75 9.48
CA TYR A 81 -7.35 -7.52 10.30
C TYR A 81 -7.59 -8.00 11.72
N LEU A 82 -6.57 -8.60 12.32
CA LEU A 82 -6.59 -9.05 13.72
C LEU A 82 -7.81 -9.94 14.07
N SER A 83 -8.33 -10.69 13.13
CA SER A 83 -9.59 -11.46 13.25
C SER A 83 -9.63 -12.46 14.42
N LYS A 84 -8.47 -12.81 15.01
CA LYS A 84 -8.37 -13.62 16.23
C LYS A 84 -8.52 -12.82 17.52
N LEU A 85 -8.45 -11.50 17.46
CA LEU A 85 -8.52 -10.61 18.62
C LEU A 85 -9.77 -9.73 18.58
N VAL A 86 -10.12 -9.23 17.39
CA VAL A 86 -11.23 -8.29 17.17
C VAL A 86 -11.87 -8.64 15.82
N ASN A 87 -13.19 -8.78 15.77
CA ASN A 87 -13.89 -9.27 14.57
C ASN A 87 -14.32 -8.17 13.60
N ASP A 88 -14.20 -6.90 13.97
CA ASP A 88 -14.80 -5.76 13.30
C ASP A 88 -13.78 -4.82 12.63
N ILE A 89 -12.47 -5.18 12.66
CA ILE A 89 -11.43 -4.45 11.92
C ILE A 89 -11.25 -5.10 10.55
N PHE A 90 -11.60 -4.39 9.50
CA PHE A 90 -11.44 -4.88 8.14
C PHE A 90 -11.25 -3.76 7.12
N LEU A 91 -10.62 -4.08 6.01
CA LEU A 91 -10.53 -3.26 4.82
C LEU A 91 -11.39 -3.89 3.72
N ALA A 92 -12.28 -3.12 3.14
CA ALA A 92 -13.03 -3.48 1.94
C ALA A 92 -12.66 -2.54 0.79
N ASP A 93 -12.49 -3.09 -0.39
CA ASP A 93 -12.19 -2.34 -1.60
C ASP A 93 -13.07 -2.86 -2.75
N VAL A 94 -13.69 -1.95 -3.48
CA VAL A 94 -14.50 -2.26 -4.66
C VAL A 94 -14.02 -1.38 -5.80
N THR A 95 -13.74 -1.98 -6.93
CA THR A 95 -13.25 -1.27 -8.10
C THR A 95 -14.05 -1.68 -9.33
N TYR A 96 -14.37 -0.71 -10.17
CA TYR A 96 -14.94 -0.91 -11.49
C TYR A 96 -14.16 -0.09 -12.51
N TYR A 97 -13.84 -0.66 -13.66
CA TYR A 97 -13.18 0.03 -14.74
C TYR A 97 -13.81 -0.28 -16.09
N ARG A 98 -13.66 0.64 -17.03
CA ARG A 98 -14.07 0.49 -18.42
C ARG A 98 -13.07 1.18 -19.34
N ALA A 99 -12.54 0.44 -20.30
CA ALA A 99 -11.78 1.01 -21.40
C ALA A 99 -12.71 1.75 -22.36
N ILE A 100 -12.27 2.87 -22.89
CA ILE A 100 -12.98 3.68 -23.90
C ILE A 100 -12.36 3.40 -25.25
N ASP A 101 -11.04 3.39 -25.31
CA ASP A 101 -10.23 3.13 -26.49
C ASP A 101 -8.87 2.52 -26.07
N ASP A 102 -8.00 2.25 -27.04
CA ASP A 102 -6.67 1.62 -26.84
C ASP A 102 -5.72 2.42 -25.91
N ARG A 103 -6.09 3.64 -25.54
CA ARG A 103 -5.24 4.54 -24.73
C ARG A 103 -5.98 5.21 -23.58
N SER A 104 -7.29 5.06 -23.52
CA SER A 104 -8.13 5.75 -22.54
C SER A 104 -9.02 4.76 -21.81
N ALA A 105 -9.07 4.90 -20.50
CA ALA A 105 -9.97 4.16 -19.64
C ALA A 105 -10.42 5.04 -18.48
N TRP A 106 -11.56 4.74 -17.91
CA TRP A 106 -11.97 5.31 -16.63
C TRP A 106 -12.17 4.20 -15.59
N ALA A 107 -11.98 4.55 -14.35
CA ALA A 107 -12.21 3.65 -13.24
C ALA A 107 -12.80 4.42 -12.06
N VAL A 108 -13.58 3.69 -11.27
CA VAL A 108 -14.11 4.16 -9.99
C VAL A 108 -13.75 3.13 -8.93
N GLY A 109 -13.21 3.60 -7.80
CA GLY A 109 -12.90 2.77 -6.65
C GLY A 109 -13.56 3.33 -5.40
N LEU A 110 -14.05 2.44 -4.55
CA LEU A 110 -14.53 2.76 -3.20
C LEU A 110 -13.75 1.90 -2.22
N ARG A 111 -13.14 2.56 -1.23
CA ARG A 111 -12.42 1.92 -0.14
C ARG A 111 -13.05 2.27 1.18
N TYR A 112 -13.30 1.25 2.00
CA TYR A 112 -13.82 1.39 3.34
C TYR A 112 -12.93 0.65 4.34
N PHE A 113 -12.53 1.33 5.39
CA PHE A 113 -11.78 0.75 6.50
C PHE A 113 -12.54 0.90 7.79
N SER A 114 -12.86 -0.22 8.42
CA SER A 114 -13.43 -0.28 9.76
C SER A 114 -12.32 -0.39 10.78
N LEU A 115 -12.32 0.51 11.77
CA LEU A 115 -11.42 0.46 12.93
C LEU A 115 -11.98 -0.37 14.09
N GLY A 116 -13.21 -0.91 13.94
CA GLY A 116 -13.93 -1.58 15.01
C GLY A 116 -14.51 -0.62 16.05
N GLU A 117 -15.15 -1.14 17.05
CA GLU A 117 -15.64 -0.39 18.19
C GLU A 117 -14.51 -0.17 19.21
N ILE A 118 -14.13 1.07 19.41
CA ILE A 118 -13.23 1.46 20.51
C ILE A 118 -14.09 1.67 21.74
N GLN A 119 -14.16 0.66 22.61
CA GLN A 119 -14.77 0.83 23.94
C GLN A 119 -13.83 1.70 24.78
N ILE A 120 -14.19 2.95 24.93
CA ILE A 120 -13.59 3.80 25.96
C ILE A 120 -14.14 3.30 27.28
N GLY A 121 -13.35 2.53 28.02
CA GLY A 121 -13.72 2.08 29.36
C GLY A 121 -13.96 3.33 30.22
N GLU A 122 -15.19 3.59 30.59
CA GLU A 122 -15.49 4.45 31.72
C GLU A 122 -14.90 3.74 32.94
N THR A 123 -13.82 4.26 33.43
CA THR A 123 -13.32 3.87 34.76
C THR A 123 -14.34 4.41 35.76
N PRO A 124 -15.11 3.57 36.48
CA PRO A 124 -15.89 4.10 37.58
C PRO A 124 -14.91 4.71 38.58
N ALA A 125 -14.98 5.98 38.76
CA ALA A 125 -14.30 6.66 39.87
C ALA A 125 -15.07 6.34 41.15
N ASP A 126 -14.92 5.10 41.62
CA ASP A 126 -15.35 4.70 42.96
C ASP A 126 -14.12 4.74 43.86
N PHE A 127 -13.90 5.92 44.44
CA PHE A 127 -13.11 6.09 45.66
C PHE A 127 -13.90 6.96 46.67
#